data_93ce4d6b4514a6f113dd560646ac67c7
#
_entry.id   93ce4d6b4514a6f113dd560646ac67c7
#
_cell.length_a   1.000
_cell.length_b   1.000
_cell.length_c   1.000
_cell.angle_alpha   90.00
_cell.angle_beta   90.00
_cell.angle_gamma   90.00
#
_symmetry.space_group_name_H-M   'P 1'
#
loop_
_entity.id
_entity.type
_entity.pdbx_description
1 polymer ?
#
loop_
_entity_poly.entity_id
_entity_poly.type
_entity_poly.pdbx_seq_one_letter_code
_entity_poly.pdbx_strand_id
1 'polypeptide(L)'
;DIMNTVLNYVLYFFAYSAIGWLIESIYVSIAHRKLTNRGFLKGPMCPIYGTGATVFAVCLGPVAKMGNPIFIWNFFENDRTVVITDKFWLVILLGMVLADTVEFITSVLMEKLFHARWWDYSDKFLNIQGRICLRHTIYWGIMCSVFIYVVHPFMTKFVFSFITDNPTVRNITLGVIFA
;
A
#
# COMPACT_ATOMS: atom_id res chain seq x y z
N ASP A 1 -14.59 -2.14 -18.31
CA ASP A 1 -14.89 -0.72 -18.47
C ASP A 1 -13.76 0.11 -17.84
N ILE A 2 -13.03 0.86 -18.68
CA ILE A 2 -11.84 1.64 -18.29
C ILE A 2 -12.18 2.61 -17.14
N MET A 3 -13.35 3.24 -17.20
CA MET A 3 -13.80 4.20 -16.17
C MET A 3 -13.90 3.54 -14.80
N ASN A 4 -14.48 2.37 -14.70
CA ASN A 4 -14.59 1.63 -13.42
C ASN A 4 -13.21 1.19 -12.91
N THR A 5 -12.29 0.84 -13.82
CA THR A 5 -10.91 0.48 -13.43
C THR A 5 -10.17 1.68 -12.85
N VAL A 6 -10.23 2.84 -13.51
CA VAL A 6 -9.62 4.08 -13.01
C VAL A 6 -10.21 4.45 -11.64
N LEU A 7 -11.53 4.36 -11.52
CA LEU A 7 -12.22 4.66 -10.27
C LEU A 7 -11.77 3.76 -9.12
N ASN A 8 -11.60 2.46 -9.37
CA ASN A 8 -11.08 1.53 -8.37
C ASN A 8 -9.68 1.92 -7.91
N TYR A 9 -8.78 2.34 -8.81
CA TYR A 9 -7.45 2.78 -8.40
C TYR A 9 -7.46 4.09 -7.62
N VAL A 10 -8.37 5.01 -7.92
CA VAL A 10 -8.59 6.22 -7.13
C VAL A 10 -9.06 5.84 -5.71
N LEU A 11 -10.02 4.93 -5.59
CA LEU A 11 -10.48 4.41 -4.30
C LEU A 11 -9.35 3.73 -3.51
N TYR A 12 -8.52 2.92 -4.17
CA TYR A 12 -7.35 2.28 -3.54
C TYR A 12 -6.39 3.31 -2.97
N PHE A 13 -6.05 4.32 -3.77
CA PHE A 13 -5.16 5.40 -3.33
C PHE A 13 -5.66 6.08 -2.06
N PHE A 14 -6.92 6.54 -2.04
CA PHE A 14 -7.47 7.26 -0.89
C PHE A 14 -7.66 6.36 0.33
N ALA A 15 -8.22 5.16 0.15
CA ALA A 15 -8.45 4.23 1.23
C ALA A 15 -7.13 3.80 1.90
N TYR A 16 -6.13 3.41 1.11
CA TYR A 16 -4.83 3.01 1.66
C TYR A 16 -4.04 4.18 2.23
N SER A 17 -4.21 5.40 1.70
CA SER A 17 -3.64 6.60 2.30
C SER A 17 -4.21 6.89 3.69
N ALA A 18 -5.53 6.72 3.87
CA ALA A 18 -6.20 6.89 5.15
C ALA A 18 -5.84 5.77 6.15
N ILE A 19 -5.83 4.51 5.70
CA ILE A 19 -5.43 3.37 6.53
C ILE A 19 -3.98 3.50 6.96
N GLY A 20 -3.08 3.84 6.05
CA GLY A 20 -1.66 4.05 6.35
C GLY A 20 -1.44 5.17 7.35
N TRP A 21 -2.16 6.29 7.20
CA TRP A 21 -2.16 7.37 8.18
C TRP A 21 -2.61 6.90 9.57
N LEU A 22 -3.68 6.13 9.63
CA LEU A 22 -4.21 5.63 10.90
C LEU A 22 -3.20 4.71 11.60
N ILE A 23 -2.67 3.73 10.86
CA ILE A 23 -1.69 2.77 11.39
C ILE A 23 -0.43 3.49 11.88
N GLU A 24 0.13 4.39 11.07
CA GLU A 24 1.35 5.11 11.43
C GLU A 24 1.13 6.07 12.60
N SER A 25 0.00 6.78 12.63
CA SER A 25 -0.32 7.68 13.73
C SER A 25 -0.52 6.93 15.05
N ILE A 26 -1.16 5.75 15.02
CA ILE A 26 -1.29 4.88 16.20
C ILE A 26 0.09 4.37 16.63
N TYR A 27 0.87 3.82 15.70
CA TYR A 27 2.20 3.28 16.00
C TYR A 27 3.12 4.32 16.64
N VAL A 28 3.23 5.50 16.04
CA VAL A 28 4.08 6.60 16.55
C VAL A 28 3.52 7.13 17.88
N SER A 29 2.21 7.23 18.04
CA SER A 29 1.59 7.68 19.29
C SER A 29 1.90 6.74 20.46
N ILE A 30 1.85 5.43 20.22
CA ILE A 30 2.22 4.41 21.22
C ILE A 30 3.71 4.50 21.55
N ALA A 31 4.56 4.55 20.50
CA ALA A 31 6.02 4.59 20.69
C ALA A 31 6.49 5.82 21.48
N HIS A 32 5.88 6.98 21.23
CA HIS A 32 6.23 8.23 21.90
C HIS A 32 5.35 8.56 23.11
N ARG A 33 4.37 7.70 23.45
CA ARG A 33 3.38 7.94 24.54
C ARG A 33 2.67 9.29 24.44
N LYS A 34 2.47 9.79 23.23
CA LYS A 34 1.84 11.08 22.94
C LYS A 34 1.03 10.97 21.64
N LEU A 35 -0.18 11.51 21.64
CA LEU A 35 -1.00 11.56 20.42
C LEU A 35 -0.24 12.36 19.34
N THR A 36 0.11 11.69 18.26
CA THR A 36 0.91 12.24 17.16
C THR A 36 0.19 11.99 15.84
N ASN A 37 -0.17 13.07 15.16
CA ASN A 37 -0.70 12.98 13.80
C ASN A 37 0.46 12.92 12.80
N ARG A 38 0.53 11.84 12.02
CA ARG A 38 1.55 11.60 10.98
C ARG A 38 1.05 11.91 9.57
N GLY A 39 -0.15 12.47 9.45
CA GLY A 39 -0.75 12.79 8.16
C GLY A 39 -0.03 13.91 7.41
N PHE A 40 -0.08 13.81 6.09
CA PHE A 40 0.45 14.83 5.19
C PHE A 40 -0.31 16.14 5.39
N LEU A 41 0.42 17.26 5.54
CA LEU A 41 -0.13 18.58 5.84
C LEU A 41 -1.12 18.59 7.03
N LYS A 42 -0.91 17.71 8.03
CA LYS A 42 -1.80 17.49 9.18
C LYS A 42 -3.18 16.91 8.86
N GLY A 43 -3.41 16.52 7.59
CA GLY A 43 -4.63 15.83 7.16
C GLY A 43 -4.65 14.36 7.56
N PRO A 44 -5.81 13.67 7.46
CA PRO A 44 -5.95 12.26 7.81
C PRO A 44 -5.51 11.33 6.66
N MET A 45 -4.38 11.62 6.04
CA MET A 45 -3.87 10.87 4.89
C MET A 45 -2.35 10.82 4.86
N CYS A 46 -1.80 9.68 4.46
CA CYS A 46 -0.39 9.49 4.10
C CYS A 46 -0.30 9.03 2.64
N PRO A 47 -0.13 9.93 1.67
CA PRO A 47 -0.16 9.62 0.24
C PRO A 47 0.86 8.57 -0.20
N ILE A 48 1.98 8.42 0.50
CA ILE A 48 2.99 7.40 0.19
C ILE A 48 2.40 5.98 0.29
N TYR A 49 1.56 5.71 1.31
CA TYR A 49 0.92 4.39 1.47
C TYR A 49 -0.12 4.14 0.37
N GLY A 50 -0.91 5.15 0.02
CA GLY A 50 -1.85 5.06 -1.10
C GLY A 50 -1.16 4.85 -2.43
N THR A 51 -0.08 5.59 -2.71
CA THR A 51 0.72 5.43 -3.92
C THR A 51 1.35 4.04 -3.98
N GLY A 52 2.03 3.62 -2.90
CA GLY A 52 2.67 2.31 -2.82
C GLY A 52 1.66 1.17 -3.02
N ALA A 53 0.55 1.19 -2.29
CA ALA A 53 -0.49 0.17 -2.39
C ALA A 53 -1.11 0.09 -3.80
N THR A 54 -1.37 1.24 -4.43
CA THR A 54 -1.91 1.28 -5.80
C THR A 54 -0.89 0.74 -6.80
N VAL A 55 0.37 1.17 -6.72
CA VAL A 55 1.46 0.66 -7.58
C VAL A 55 1.62 -0.86 -7.39
N PHE A 56 1.59 -1.36 -6.16
CA PHE A 56 1.69 -2.80 -5.90
C PHE A 56 0.48 -3.54 -6.46
N ALA A 57 -0.74 -3.06 -6.27
CA ALA A 57 -1.94 -3.69 -6.82
C ALA A 57 -1.89 -3.78 -8.36
N VAL A 58 -1.44 -2.72 -9.03
CA VAL A 58 -1.33 -2.64 -10.49
C VAL A 58 -0.20 -3.54 -11.01
N CYS A 59 0.99 -3.46 -10.43
CA CYS A 59 2.18 -4.12 -10.96
C CYS A 59 2.32 -5.57 -10.47
N LEU A 60 2.04 -5.83 -9.19
CA LEU A 60 2.25 -7.14 -8.58
C LEU A 60 0.99 -8.03 -8.62
N GLY A 61 -0.20 -7.45 -8.68
CA GLY A 61 -1.45 -8.22 -8.76
C GLY A 61 -1.49 -9.21 -9.92
N PRO A 62 -1.13 -8.83 -11.16
CA PRO A 62 -1.00 -9.77 -12.27
C PRO A 62 0.08 -10.83 -12.03
N VAL A 63 1.25 -10.45 -11.49
CA VAL A 63 2.36 -11.36 -11.21
C VAL A 63 1.98 -12.42 -10.17
N ALA A 64 1.24 -12.01 -9.14
CA ALA A 64 0.77 -12.93 -8.09
C ALA A 64 -0.16 -14.03 -8.60
N LYS A 65 -0.82 -13.80 -9.74
CA LYS A 65 -1.71 -14.77 -10.41
C LYS A 65 -0.98 -15.67 -11.42
N MET A 66 0.30 -15.41 -11.69
CA MET A 66 1.09 -16.21 -12.61
C MET A 66 1.59 -17.48 -11.91
N GLY A 67 1.72 -18.57 -12.69
CA GLY A 67 2.26 -19.84 -12.21
C GLY A 67 1.21 -20.78 -11.66
N ASN A 68 1.70 -21.87 -11.06
CA ASN A 68 0.85 -22.91 -10.49
C ASN A 68 0.56 -22.64 -9.02
N PRO A 69 -0.66 -22.92 -8.54
CA PRO A 69 -0.97 -22.76 -7.13
C PRO A 69 -0.21 -23.79 -6.29
N ILE A 70 0.52 -23.31 -5.28
CA ILE A 70 1.24 -24.16 -4.30
C ILE A 70 0.59 -24.16 -2.94
N PHE A 71 -0.20 -23.12 -2.63
CA PHE A 71 -0.93 -23.01 -1.39
C PHE A 71 -2.27 -22.33 -1.64
N ILE A 72 -3.34 -22.95 -1.14
CA ILE A 72 -4.70 -22.44 -1.26
C ILE A 72 -5.31 -22.39 0.13
N TRP A 73 -5.72 -21.20 0.56
CA TRP A 73 -6.40 -21.01 1.84
C TRP A 73 -7.77 -20.36 1.65
N ASN A 74 -8.80 -21.07 2.09
CA ASN A 74 -10.17 -20.56 2.10
C ASN A 74 -10.44 -19.81 3.41
N PHE A 75 -10.51 -18.50 3.36
CA PHE A 75 -10.79 -17.68 4.54
C PHE A 75 -12.25 -17.76 5.01
N PHE A 76 -13.18 -18.12 4.12
CA PHE A 76 -14.62 -18.22 4.38
C PHE A 76 -15.26 -19.26 3.48
N GLU A 77 -16.36 -19.85 3.95
CA GLU A 77 -17.12 -20.95 3.32
C GLU A 77 -17.60 -20.70 1.87
N ASN A 78 -17.59 -19.46 1.40
CA ASN A 78 -18.00 -19.08 0.06
C ASN A 78 -16.82 -18.50 -0.75
N ASP A 79 -16.13 -19.41 -1.44
CA ASP A 79 -15.44 -19.18 -2.72
C ASP A 79 -14.35 -18.11 -2.81
N ARG A 80 -13.59 -17.86 -1.72
CA ARG A 80 -12.48 -16.89 -1.82
C ARG A 80 -11.20 -17.38 -1.18
N THR A 81 -10.42 -17.99 -2.03
CA THR A 81 -9.13 -18.55 -1.75
C THR A 81 -8.03 -17.49 -1.83
N VAL A 82 -7.19 -17.43 -0.80
CA VAL A 82 -5.83 -16.92 -0.96
C VAL A 82 -5.07 -17.98 -1.74
N VAL A 83 -4.63 -17.64 -2.93
CA VAL A 83 -3.83 -18.53 -3.78
C VAL A 83 -2.43 -17.99 -3.85
N ILE A 84 -1.47 -18.72 -3.27
CA ILE A 84 -0.04 -18.44 -3.43
C ILE A 84 0.47 -19.35 -4.54
N THR A 85 1.12 -18.77 -5.54
CA THR A 85 1.67 -19.48 -6.69
C THR A 85 3.17 -19.77 -6.51
N ASP A 86 3.71 -20.67 -7.32
CA ASP A 86 5.15 -20.97 -7.38
C ASP A 86 6.01 -19.75 -7.78
N LYS A 87 5.38 -18.66 -8.23
CA LYS A 87 6.03 -17.39 -8.57
C LYS A 87 6.01 -16.36 -7.43
N PHE A 88 5.62 -16.73 -6.19
CA PHE A 88 5.56 -15.81 -5.06
C PHE A 88 6.87 -15.04 -4.80
N TRP A 89 8.01 -15.67 -5.08
CA TRP A 89 9.32 -15.04 -4.94
C TRP A 89 9.51 -13.85 -5.90
N LEU A 90 8.86 -13.87 -7.09
CA LEU A 90 8.85 -12.70 -8.00
C LEU A 90 8.10 -11.52 -7.37
N VAL A 91 7.00 -11.78 -6.66
CA VAL A 91 6.26 -10.74 -5.94
C VAL A 91 7.13 -10.11 -4.88
N ILE A 92 7.94 -10.91 -4.16
CA ILE A 92 8.89 -10.40 -3.16
C ILE A 92 9.95 -9.52 -3.83
N LEU A 93 10.64 -10.04 -4.86
CA LEU A 93 11.74 -9.32 -5.52
C LEU A 93 11.27 -8.03 -6.22
N LEU A 94 10.18 -8.11 -6.98
CA LEU A 94 9.61 -6.93 -7.63
C LEU A 94 9.03 -5.95 -6.60
N GLY A 95 8.47 -6.47 -5.51
CA GLY A 95 8.00 -5.67 -4.39
C GLY A 95 9.12 -4.85 -3.74
N MET A 96 10.29 -5.44 -3.53
CA MET A 96 11.49 -4.74 -3.05
C MET A 96 11.84 -3.56 -3.97
N VAL A 97 11.97 -3.83 -5.27
CA VAL A 97 12.37 -2.81 -6.26
C VAL A 97 11.33 -1.69 -6.35
N LEU A 98 10.05 -2.04 -6.41
CA LEU A 98 8.97 -1.06 -6.50
C LEU A 98 8.87 -0.20 -5.22
N ALA A 99 8.96 -0.83 -4.05
CA ALA A 99 8.91 -0.11 -2.77
C ALA A 99 10.08 0.86 -2.63
N ASP A 100 11.30 0.40 -2.89
CA ASP A 100 12.49 1.26 -2.85
C ASP A 100 12.40 2.41 -3.86
N THR A 101 11.83 2.16 -5.03
CA THR A 101 11.59 3.20 -6.04
C THR A 101 10.63 4.26 -5.53
N VAL A 102 9.47 3.85 -4.98
CA VAL A 102 8.47 4.76 -4.41
C VAL A 102 9.07 5.53 -3.22
N GLU A 103 9.77 4.84 -2.32
CA GLU A 103 10.40 5.43 -1.14
C GLU A 103 11.46 6.46 -1.54
N PHE A 104 12.33 6.12 -2.49
CA PHE A 104 13.38 7.01 -2.98
C PHE A 104 12.80 8.26 -3.65
N ILE A 105 11.85 8.08 -4.60
CA ILE A 105 11.20 9.21 -5.30
C ILE A 105 10.48 10.10 -4.30
N THR A 106 9.71 9.54 -3.37
CA THR A 106 9.01 10.31 -2.34
C THR A 106 9.97 11.11 -1.48
N SER A 107 11.08 10.49 -1.03
CA SER A 107 12.11 11.19 -0.25
C SER A 107 12.73 12.37 -1.01
N VAL A 108 13.01 12.19 -2.32
CA VAL A 108 13.53 13.28 -3.16
C VAL A 108 12.51 14.40 -3.33
N LEU A 109 11.24 14.06 -3.58
CA LEU A 109 10.17 15.04 -3.74
C LEU A 109 9.94 15.84 -2.45
N MET A 110 9.88 15.16 -1.31
CA MET A 110 9.71 15.80 -0.01
C MET A 110 10.85 16.77 0.30
N GLU A 111 12.09 16.36 0.04
CA GLU A 111 13.25 17.24 0.26
C GLU A 111 13.24 18.44 -0.68
N LYS A 112 12.90 18.27 -1.97
CA LYS A 112 12.86 19.35 -2.95
C LYS A 112 11.70 20.33 -2.75
N LEU A 113 10.51 19.81 -2.43
CA LEU A 113 9.29 20.63 -2.34
C LEU A 113 9.07 21.23 -0.95
N PHE A 114 9.44 20.50 0.09
CA PHE A 114 9.14 20.87 1.48
C PHE A 114 10.40 21.10 2.32
N HIS A 115 11.60 20.95 1.74
CA HIS A 115 12.89 21.06 2.43
C HIS A 115 12.97 20.20 3.71
N ALA A 116 12.30 19.04 3.69
CA ALA A 116 12.17 18.14 4.83
C ALA A 116 12.42 16.69 4.43
N ARG A 117 13.17 15.98 5.27
CA ARG A 117 13.30 14.51 5.22
C ARG A 117 12.41 13.92 6.29
N TRP A 118 11.54 13.00 5.91
CA TRP A 118 10.66 12.30 6.85
C TRP A 118 11.34 11.12 7.52
N TRP A 119 12.35 10.56 6.87
CA TRP A 119 13.21 9.50 7.37
C TRP A 119 14.64 9.70 6.86
N ASP A 120 15.60 9.13 7.59
CA ASP A 120 17.01 9.11 7.24
C ASP A 120 17.64 7.79 7.67
N TYR A 121 18.15 7.05 6.70
CA TYR A 121 18.83 5.76 6.89
C TYR A 121 20.33 5.84 6.71
N SER A 122 20.93 7.02 6.81
CA SER A 122 22.36 7.23 6.57
C SER A 122 23.26 6.38 7.47
N ASP A 123 22.78 5.98 8.64
CA ASP A 123 23.46 5.11 9.61
C ASP A 123 23.23 3.60 9.33
N LYS A 124 22.43 3.24 8.33
CA LYS A 124 22.07 1.86 8.06
C LYS A 124 22.96 1.24 6.98
N PHE A 125 23.17 -0.07 7.12
CA PHE A 125 23.97 -0.87 6.19
C PHE A 125 23.36 -0.86 4.78
N LEU A 126 24.22 -0.68 3.77
CA LEU A 126 23.87 -0.58 2.35
C LEU A 126 22.74 0.42 2.11
N ASN A 127 22.86 1.62 2.68
CA ASN A 127 21.93 2.69 2.33
C ASN A 127 22.35 3.39 1.03
N ILE A 128 21.36 3.93 0.32
CA ILE A 128 21.56 4.77 -0.86
C ILE A 128 21.08 6.18 -0.51
N GLN A 129 22.01 7.11 -0.34
CA GLN A 129 21.78 8.52 0.02
C GLN A 129 20.94 8.70 1.31
N GLY A 130 20.95 7.71 2.22
CA GLY A 130 20.11 7.73 3.42
C GLY A 130 18.60 7.59 3.16
N ARG A 131 18.19 7.34 1.91
CA ARG A 131 16.77 7.29 1.49
C ARG A 131 16.17 5.91 1.54
N ILE A 132 16.94 4.90 1.17
CA ILE A 132 16.60 3.48 1.22
C ILE A 132 17.77 2.71 1.84
N CYS A 133 17.53 1.52 2.39
CA CYS A 133 18.58 0.65 2.90
C CYS A 133 18.16 -0.82 2.88
N LEU A 134 19.13 -1.73 2.79
CA LEU A 134 18.90 -3.17 2.65
C LEU A 134 17.89 -3.74 3.67
N ARG A 135 17.96 -3.34 4.91
CA ARG A 135 17.06 -3.81 5.96
C ARG A 135 15.60 -3.50 5.63
N HIS A 136 15.31 -2.25 5.22
CA HIS A 136 13.95 -1.83 4.88
C HIS A 136 13.51 -2.40 3.53
N THR A 137 14.42 -2.54 2.55
CA THR A 137 14.15 -3.24 1.29
C THR A 137 13.60 -4.65 1.54
N ILE A 138 14.24 -5.43 2.43
CA ILE A 138 13.77 -6.79 2.78
C ILE A 138 12.40 -6.73 3.45
N TYR A 139 12.20 -5.81 4.40
CA TYR A 139 10.89 -5.65 5.05
C TYR A 139 9.79 -5.31 4.05
N TRP A 140 10.06 -4.42 3.10
CA TRP A 140 9.13 -4.06 2.04
C TRP A 140 8.78 -5.24 1.14
N GLY A 141 9.75 -6.08 0.77
CA GLY A 141 9.48 -7.30 -0.01
C GLY A 141 8.50 -8.24 0.69
N ILE A 142 8.69 -8.48 1.98
CA ILE A 142 7.79 -9.29 2.81
C ILE A 142 6.42 -8.62 2.91
N MET A 143 6.39 -7.33 3.23
CA MET A 143 5.14 -6.56 3.37
C MET A 143 4.34 -6.50 2.06
N CYS A 144 5.00 -6.38 0.92
CA CYS A 144 4.35 -6.44 -0.40
C CYS A 144 3.68 -7.79 -0.63
N SER A 145 4.31 -8.89 -0.23
CA SER A 145 3.72 -10.22 -0.35
C SER A 145 2.48 -10.36 0.54
N VAL A 146 2.57 -9.95 1.80
CA VAL A 146 1.41 -9.93 2.71
C VAL A 146 0.30 -9.04 2.15
N PHE A 147 0.65 -7.87 1.64
CA PHE A 147 -0.31 -6.95 1.03
C PHE A 147 -1.03 -7.60 -0.16
N ILE A 148 -0.30 -8.13 -1.13
CA ILE A 148 -0.86 -8.66 -2.37
C ILE A 148 -1.67 -9.95 -2.15
N TYR A 149 -1.20 -10.84 -1.29
CA TYR A 149 -1.86 -12.13 -1.09
C TYR A 149 -2.96 -12.13 -0.02
N VAL A 150 -2.90 -11.19 0.93
CA VAL A 150 -3.84 -11.18 2.08
C VAL A 150 -4.64 -9.88 2.15
N VAL A 151 -3.95 -8.74 2.32
CA VAL A 151 -4.61 -7.46 2.63
C VAL A 151 -5.47 -6.98 1.46
N HIS A 152 -4.87 -6.92 0.27
CA HIS A 152 -5.55 -6.37 -0.91
C HIS A 152 -6.77 -7.22 -1.35
N PRO A 153 -6.70 -8.56 -1.42
CA PRO A 153 -7.87 -9.38 -1.68
C PRO A 153 -8.99 -9.21 -0.63
N PHE A 154 -8.62 -9.12 0.65
CA PHE A 154 -9.58 -8.85 1.73
C PHE A 154 -10.27 -7.49 1.54
N MET A 155 -9.49 -6.43 1.32
CA MET A 155 -10.03 -5.08 1.09
C MET A 155 -10.90 -5.02 -0.16
N THR A 156 -10.48 -5.66 -1.25
CA THR A 156 -11.27 -5.72 -2.49
C THR A 156 -12.61 -6.39 -2.26
N LYS A 157 -12.62 -7.45 -1.48
CA LYS A 157 -13.84 -8.20 -1.19
C LYS A 157 -14.82 -7.45 -0.28
N PHE A 158 -14.34 -6.97 0.85
CA PHE A 158 -15.21 -6.49 1.93
C PHE A 158 -15.47 -4.99 1.89
N VAL A 159 -14.50 -4.22 1.41
CA VAL A 159 -14.58 -2.76 1.42
C VAL A 159 -14.92 -2.23 0.03
N PHE A 160 -14.08 -2.58 -0.95
CA PHE A 160 -14.23 -1.99 -2.28
C PHE A 160 -15.45 -2.53 -3.03
N SER A 161 -15.77 -3.83 -2.94
CA SER A 161 -17.00 -4.37 -3.54
C SER A 161 -18.24 -3.72 -2.93
N PHE A 162 -18.27 -3.54 -1.61
CA PHE A 162 -19.40 -2.85 -0.96
C PHE A 162 -19.58 -1.41 -1.48
N ILE A 163 -18.47 -0.70 -1.72
CA ILE A 163 -18.51 0.66 -2.25
C ILE A 163 -18.90 0.65 -3.74
N THR A 164 -18.31 -0.24 -4.55
CA THR A 164 -18.49 -0.22 -6.01
C THR A 164 -19.83 -0.80 -6.45
N ASP A 165 -20.33 -1.82 -5.74
CA ASP A 165 -21.56 -2.52 -6.10
C ASP A 165 -22.82 -1.77 -5.64
N ASN A 166 -22.67 -0.82 -4.70
CA ASN A 166 -23.77 0.03 -4.25
C ASN A 166 -23.65 1.45 -4.86
N PRO A 167 -24.49 1.82 -5.84
CA PRO A 167 -24.40 3.11 -6.52
C PRO A 167 -24.49 4.32 -5.59
N THR A 168 -25.32 4.24 -4.55
CA THR A 168 -25.48 5.33 -3.58
C THR A 168 -24.19 5.53 -2.77
N VAL A 169 -23.64 4.45 -2.22
CA VAL A 169 -22.39 4.49 -1.44
C VAL A 169 -21.25 4.97 -2.31
N ARG A 170 -21.16 4.47 -3.54
CA ARG A 170 -20.15 4.90 -4.51
C ARG A 170 -20.22 6.40 -4.76
N ASN A 171 -21.39 6.94 -5.07
CA ASN A 171 -21.56 8.35 -5.39
C ASN A 171 -21.26 9.26 -4.18
N ILE A 172 -21.66 8.85 -2.98
CA ILE A 172 -21.30 9.56 -1.74
C ILE A 172 -19.78 9.54 -1.54
N THR A 173 -19.14 8.37 -1.66
CA THR A 173 -17.69 8.23 -1.47
C THR A 173 -16.92 9.10 -2.47
N LEU A 174 -17.33 9.10 -3.73
CA LEU A 174 -16.73 9.97 -4.75
C LEU A 174 -16.97 11.45 -4.46
N GLY A 175 -18.18 11.82 -4.05
CA GLY A 175 -18.48 13.19 -3.64
C GLY A 175 -17.55 13.66 -2.51
N VAL A 176 -17.28 12.82 -1.52
CA VAL A 176 -16.35 13.14 -0.40
C VAL A 176 -14.89 13.23 -0.87
N ILE A 177 -14.47 12.38 -1.83
CA ILE A 177 -13.10 12.38 -2.34
C ILE A 177 -12.80 13.65 -3.17
N PHE A 178 -13.78 14.13 -3.92
CA PHE A 178 -13.62 15.25 -4.86
C PHE A 178 -14.20 16.60 -4.38
N ALA A 179 -14.70 16.66 -3.14
CA ALA A 179 -15.14 17.90 -2.47
C ALA A 179 -13.95 18.62 -1.80
#